data_4bb5747f5824406c8bddc5e42ee3cc74
#
_entry.id   4bb5747f5824406c8bddc5e42ee3cc74
#
_cell.length_a   1.000
_cell.length_b   1.000
_cell.length_c   1.000
_cell.angle_alpha   90.00
_cell.angle_beta   90.00
_cell.angle_gamma   90.00
#
_symmetry.space_group_name_H-M   'P 1'
#
loop_
_entity.id
_entity.type
_entity.pdbx_description
1 polymer ?
#
loop_
_entity_poly.entity_id
_entity_poly.type
_entity_poly.pdbx_seq_one_letter_code
_entity_poly.pdbx_strand_id
1 'polypeptide(L)'
;MVTVGIDQQKTVRTLRLSLTCIFLFLITWYYQVPESAWTLVTIWFVMYEYSTVGGVLTKSFLRFAGTALSAIYGMIVVYFCANNPLINIMALVPGLFLYAYFFMGGDKTYIGTIGAVTLTIVLLNYNDIDTAVLRVFNVIIGVIGSMFMIRFFYPQYARDKVLEIQLNFITLLANLLESYLNPTQSLAAVQTKYLDYERKMLDGFTLYNRYIGEAKIETKKAPFFIPHSIAAMQHFRRLFRLFSVFVYYLSTEEIRSDPWVCDQLSKLLCNLQSLQRKLLKQGAGPIGGDIMAAEPEEEIVIETPNIENKIATEAIVNNMQKEIALLDTEIKEIILIYDVYDIRLNEM
;
A
#
# COMPACT_ATOMS: atom_id res chain seq x y z
N MET A 1 -16.08 -26.88 10.07
CA MET A 1 -16.37 -25.69 10.90
C MET A 1 -15.28 -24.68 10.59
N VAL A 2 -15.52 -23.73 9.68
CA VAL A 2 -14.53 -22.75 9.26
C VAL A 2 -14.37 -21.77 10.41
N THR A 3 -13.28 -21.85 11.15
CA THR A 3 -12.89 -20.80 12.11
C THR A 3 -12.49 -19.57 11.28
N VAL A 4 -13.42 -18.64 11.14
CA VAL A 4 -13.12 -17.31 10.58
C VAL A 4 -12.17 -16.64 11.57
N GLY A 5 -10.87 -16.73 11.31
CA GLY A 5 -9.88 -15.93 12.02
C GLY A 5 -10.25 -14.47 11.85
N ILE A 6 -10.61 -13.80 12.94
CA ILE A 6 -10.96 -12.37 12.92
C ILE A 6 -9.68 -11.62 12.60
N ASP A 7 -9.56 -11.12 11.38
CA ASP A 7 -8.48 -10.24 10.96
C ASP A 7 -8.57 -8.93 11.76
N GLN A 8 -7.71 -8.80 12.77
CA GLN A 8 -7.72 -7.68 13.69
C GLN A 8 -7.61 -6.33 12.97
N GLN A 9 -6.86 -6.25 11.87
CA GLN A 9 -6.72 -5.02 11.09
C GLN A 9 -8.02 -4.66 10.37
N LYS A 10 -8.70 -5.65 9.78
CA LYS A 10 -10.02 -5.44 9.15
C LYS A 10 -11.04 -5.00 10.18
N THR A 11 -11.05 -5.63 11.36
CA THR A 11 -11.98 -5.31 12.44
C THR A 11 -11.81 -3.88 12.92
N VAL A 12 -10.58 -3.45 13.22
CA VAL A 12 -10.28 -2.07 13.64
C VAL A 12 -10.67 -1.05 12.57
N ARG A 13 -10.38 -1.35 11.31
CA ARG A 13 -10.76 -0.49 10.17
C ARG A 13 -12.27 -0.34 10.05
N THR A 14 -13.01 -1.44 10.10
CA THR A 14 -14.48 -1.46 10.01
C THR A 14 -15.11 -0.72 11.20
N LEU A 15 -14.61 -0.98 12.41
CA LEU A 15 -15.09 -0.30 13.62
C LEU A 15 -14.88 1.22 13.51
N ARG A 16 -13.69 1.66 13.09
CA ARG A 16 -13.39 3.07 12.90
C ARG A 16 -14.31 3.73 11.87
N LEU A 17 -14.55 3.08 10.72
CA LEU A 17 -15.47 3.57 9.70
C LEU A 17 -16.89 3.72 10.26
N SER A 18 -17.40 2.68 10.95
CA SER A 18 -18.75 2.69 11.54
C SER A 18 -18.90 3.77 12.60
N LEU A 19 -17.92 3.91 13.50
CA LEU A 19 -17.92 4.97 14.51
C LEU A 19 -17.90 6.36 13.91
N THR A 20 -17.12 6.57 12.84
CA THR A 20 -17.08 7.84 12.11
C THR A 20 -18.45 8.18 11.50
N CYS A 21 -19.09 7.20 10.86
CA CYS A 21 -20.42 7.38 10.30
C CYS A 21 -21.45 7.74 11.39
N ILE A 22 -21.47 7.00 12.49
CA ILE A 22 -22.41 7.27 13.61
C ILE A 22 -22.15 8.65 14.19
N PHE A 23 -20.91 8.99 14.50
CA PHE A 23 -20.53 10.27 15.10
C PHE A 23 -20.97 11.45 14.22
N LEU A 24 -20.66 11.43 12.92
CA LEU A 24 -21.03 12.51 12.02
C LEU A 24 -22.53 12.51 11.69
N PHE A 25 -23.18 11.35 11.68
CA PHE A 25 -24.63 11.28 11.57
C PHE A 25 -25.32 12.01 12.73
N LEU A 26 -24.87 11.76 13.96
CA LEU A 26 -25.43 12.43 15.15
C LEU A 26 -25.21 13.94 15.10
N ILE A 27 -24.03 14.39 14.66
CA ILE A 27 -23.74 15.83 14.52
C ILE A 27 -24.66 16.44 13.43
N THR A 28 -24.71 15.87 12.25
CA THR A 28 -25.53 16.41 11.15
C THR A 28 -27.03 16.38 11.46
N TRP A 29 -27.48 15.37 12.22
CA TRP A 29 -28.84 15.26 12.69
C TRP A 29 -29.17 16.32 13.76
N TYR A 30 -28.27 16.52 14.72
CA TYR A 30 -28.46 17.56 15.76
C TYR A 30 -28.55 18.97 15.20
N TYR A 31 -27.67 19.31 14.24
CA TYR A 31 -27.65 20.61 13.58
C TYR A 31 -28.63 20.69 12.39
N GLN A 32 -29.42 19.66 12.13
CA GLN A 32 -30.38 19.58 11.02
C GLN A 32 -29.76 20.00 9.67
N VAL A 33 -28.55 19.51 9.40
CA VAL A 33 -27.82 19.83 8.15
C VAL A 33 -28.58 19.24 6.96
N PRO A 34 -29.02 20.09 5.99
CA PRO A 34 -29.76 19.62 4.83
C PRO A 34 -28.87 18.70 3.97
N GLU A 35 -29.46 17.70 3.32
CA GLU A 35 -28.77 16.73 2.46
C GLU A 35 -27.59 15.99 3.13
N SER A 36 -27.61 15.79 4.44
CA SER A 36 -26.53 15.16 5.22
C SER A 36 -26.12 13.75 4.77
N ALA A 37 -26.94 13.09 3.94
CA ALA A 37 -26.58 11.84 3.30
C ALA A 37 -25.25 11.92 2.52
N TRP A 38 -24.93 13.07 1.92
CA TRP A 38 -23.67 13.28 1.20
C TRP A 38 -22.45 13.32 2.12
N THR A 39 -22.63 13.73 3.36
CA THR A 39 -21.59 13.65 4.40
C THR A 39 -21.23 12.18 4.65
N LEU A 40 -22.24 11.31 4.87
CA LEU A 40 -22.02 9.87 5.11
C LEU A 40 -21.41 9.17 3.89
N VAL A 41 -21.91 9.48 2.70
CA VAL A 41 -21.36 8.98 1.43
C VAL A 41 -19.89 9.39 1.29
N THR A 42 -19.52 10.61 1.67
CA THR A 42 -18.13 11.08 1.62
C THR A 42 -17.24 10.31 2.58
N ILE A 43 -17.67 10.09 3.82
CA ILE A 43 -16.93 9.28 4.81
C ILE A 43 -16.68 7.88 4.24
N TRP A 44 -17.72 7.26 3.73
CA TRP A 44 -17.63 5.92 3.16
C TRP A 44 -16.58 5.85 2.05
N PHE A 45 -16.67 6.71 1.04
CA PHE A 45 -15.72 6.73 -0.08
C PHE A 45 -14.28 7.05 0.32
N VAL A 46 -14.09 7.89 1.34
CA VAL A 46 -12.75 8.31 1.78
C VAL A 46 -12.09 7.26 2.66
N MET A 47 -12.82 6.64 3.60
CA MET A 47 -12.27 5.74 4.61
C MET A 47 -12.37 4.26 4.26
N TYR A 48 -13.26 3.87 3.34
CA TYR A 48 -13.44 2.46 2.98
C TYR A 48 -12.23 1.88 2.26
N GLU A 49 -11.63 2.60 1.33
CA GLU A 49 -10.52 2.13 0.52
C GLU A 49 -9.16 2.26 1.22
N TYR A 50 -8.98 3.31 2.02
CA TYR A 50 -7.73 3.65 2.68
C TYR A 50 -7.80 3.49 4.20
N SER A 51 -6.76 2.85 4.76
CA SER A 51 -6.65 2.64 6.21
C SER A 51 -5.64 3.59 6.87
N THR A 52 -4.74 4.19 6.09
CA THR A 52 -3.66 5.05 6.57
C THR A 52 -4.05 6.52 6.58
N VAL A 53 -3.38 7.30 7.42
CA VAL A 53 -3.57 8.76 7.49
C VAL A 53 -3.29 9.40 6.14
N GLY A 54 -2.16 9.08 5.50
CA GLY A 54 -1.78 9.64 4.20
C GLY A 54 -2.73 9.28 3.07
N GLY A 55 -3.21 8.04 3.04
CA GLY A 55 -4.19 7.60 2.06
C GLY A 55 -5.53 8.32 2.18
N VAL A 56 -6.05 8.46 3.41
CA VAL A 56 -7.30 9.22 3.67
C VAL A 56 -7.14 10.69 3.31
N LEU A 57 -6.01 11.32 3.64
CA LEU A 57 -5.72 12.72 3.27
C LEU A 57 -5.72 12.91 1.75
N THR A 58 -5.04 12.04 1.01
CA THR A 58 -5.00 12.07 -0.45
C THR A 58 -6.41 11.96 -1.05
N LYS A 59 -7.16 10.94 -0.60
CA LYS A 59 -8.51 10.67 -1.11
C LYS A 59 -9.48 11.80 -0.78
N SER A 60 -9.35 12.38 0.42
CA SER A 60 -10.13 13.55 0.86
C SER A 60 -9.93 14.74 -0.06
N PHE A 61 -8.67 15.05 -0.39
CA PHE A 61 -8.34 16.14 -1.31
C PHE A 61 -8.91 15.89 -2.72
N LEU A 62 -8.73 14.67 -3.26
CA LEU A 62 -9.28 14.31 -4.57
C LEU A 62 -10.81 14.37 -4.60
N ARG A 63 -11.48 13.96 -3.51
CA ARG A 63 -12.93 14.06 -3.34
C ARG A 63 -13.40 15.51 -3.37
N PHE A 64 -12.76 16.36 -2.58
CA PHE A 64 -13.08 17.78 -2.53
C PHE A 64 -12.86 18.45 -3.90
N ALA A 65 -11.70 18.22 -4.52
CA ALA A 65 -11.37 18.82 -5.81
C ALA A 65 -12.37 18.42 -6.92
N GLY A 66 -12.71 17.12 -7.02
CA GLY A 66 -13.70 16.65 -8.00
C GLY A 66 -15.07 17.29 -7.79
N THR A 67 -15.54 17.35 -6.55
CA THR A 67 -16.84 17.97 -6.21
C THR A 67 -16.85 19.45 -6.47
N ALA A 68 -15.82 20.20 -6.03
CA ALA A 68 -15.74 21.65 -6.18
C ALA A 68 -15.67 22.09 -7.66
N LEU A 69 -14.81 21.43 -8.45
CA LEU A 69 -14.72 21.71 -9.89
C LEU A 69 -16.04 21.49 -10.61
N SER A 70 -16.75 20.41 -10.27
CA SER A 70 -18.06 20.10 -10.87
C SER A 70 -19.15 21.05 -10.44
N ALA A 71 -19.16 21.45 -9.17
CA ALA A 71 -20.12 22.44 -8.68
C ALA A 71 -19.91 23.79 -9.37
N ILE A 72 -18.65 24.24 -9.53
CA ILE A 72 -18.32 25.49 -10.24
C ILE A 72 -18.80 25.43 -11.69
N TYR A 73 -18.45 24.37 -12.43
CA TYR A 73 -18.89 24.19 -13.82
C TYR A 73 -20.41 24.15 -13.91
N GLY A 74 -21.07 23.35 -13.07
CA GLY A 74 -22.52 23.21 -13.05
C GLY A 74 -23.21 24.55 -12.73
N MET A 75 -22.74 25.31 -11.75
CA MET A 75 -23.29 26.64 -11.42
C MET A 75 -23.14 27.63 -12.59
N ILE A 76 -22.00 27.64 -13.27
CA ILE A 76 -21.78 28.48 -14.46
C ILE A 76 -22.80 28.11 -15.55
N VAL A 77 -22.97 26.84 -15.84
CA VAL A 77 -23.94 26.37 -16.88
C VAL A 77 -25.36 26.78 -16.50
N VAL A 78 -25.80 26.50 -15.28
CA VAL A 78 -27.15 26.83 -14.82
C VAL A 78 -27.39 28.35 -14.85
N TYR A 79 -26.40 29.16 -14.46
CA TYR A 79 -26.50 30.62 -14.48
C TYR A 79 -26.70 31.19 -15.90
N PHE A 80 -25.91 30.70 -16.89
CA PHE A 80 -25.98 31.19 -18.27
C PHE A 80 -27.08 30.57 -19.12
N CYS A 81 -27.50 29.35 -18.80
CA CYS A 81 -28.43 28.58 -19.62
C CYS A 81 -29.89 28.70 -19.18
N ALA A 82 -30.18 29.52 -18.18
CA ALA A 82 -31.50 29.98 -17.75
C ALA A 82 -32.61 28.91 -17.81
N ASN A 83 -32.53 27.90 -16.98
CA ASN A 83 -33.62 26.91 -16.72
C ASN A 83 -34.11 26.13 -17.95
N ASN A 84 -33.33 26.07 -19.02
CA ASN A 84 -33.71 25.24 -20.18
C ASN A 84 -33.11 23.83 -20.00
N PRO A 85 -33.96 22.78 -19.79
CA PRO A 85 -33.47 21.41 -19.53
C PRO A 85 -32.67 20.84 -20.68
N LEU A 86 -33.00 21.18 -21.92
CA LEU A 86 -32.26 20.69 -23.09
C LEU A 86 -30.83 21.23 -23.14
N ILE A 87 -30.66 22.53 -22.82
CA ILE A 87 -29.31 23.15 -22.81
C ILE A 87 -28.47 22.57 -21.69
N ASN A 88 -29.03 22.32 -20.52
CA ASN A 88 -28.35 21.70 -19.40
C ASN A 88 -27.88 20.27 -19.73
N ILE A 89 -28.70 19.48 -20.37
CA ILE A 89 -28.32 18.13 -20.85
C ILE A 89 -27.23 18.23 -21.93
N MET A 90 -27.33 19.17 -22.87
CA MET A 90 -26.31 19.38 -23.89
C MET A 90 -24.99 19.85 -23.28
N ALA A 91 -24.99 20.63 -22.21
CA ALA A 91 -23.79 21.05 -21.49
C ALA A 91 -23.16 19.91 -20.64
N LEU A 92 -23.94 18.89 -20.29
CA LEU A 92 -23.41 17.70 -19.60
C LEU A 92 -22.40 16.95 -20.45
N VAL A 93 -22.64 16.82 -21.75
CA VAL A 93 -21.76 16.05 -22.66
C VAL A 93 -20.32 16.60 -22.69
N PRO A 94 -20.07 17.89 -22.99
CA PRO A 94 -18.72 18.44 -22.95
C PRO A 94 -18.10 18.39 -21.55
N GLY A 95 -18.88 18.58 -20.49
CA GLY A 95 -18.40 18.44 -19.12
C GLY A 95 -17.88 17.02 -18.81
N LEU A 96 -18.66 16.00 -19.15
CA LEU A 96 -18.24 14.60 -18.98
C LEU A 96 -17.02 14.26 -19.86
N PHE A 97 -16.99 14.78 -21.11
CA PHE A 97 -15.84 14.62 -21.99
C PHE A 97 -14.58 15.20 -21.39
N LEU A 98 -14.63 16.41 -20.81
CA LEU A 98 -13.49 17.05 -20.15
C LEU A 98 -13.00 16.21 -18.97
N TYR A 99 -13.91 15.71 -18.12
CA TYR A 99 -13.51 14.85 -17.00
C TYR A 99 -12.86 13.56 -17.46
N ALA A 100 -13.43 12.90 -18.49
CA ALA A 100 -12.84 11.69 -19.05
C ALA A 100 -11.46 11.98 -19.66
N TYR A 101 -11.34 13.02 -20.48
CA TYR A 101 -10.10 13.36 -21.20
C TYR A 101 -8.95 13.73 -20.27
N PHE A 102 -9.20 14.57 -19.25
CA PHE A 102 -8.13 15.06 -18.37
C PHE A 102 -7.80 14.14 -17.20
N PHE A 103 -8.75 13.32 -16.77
CA PHE A 103 -8.60 12.53 -15.54
C PHE A 103 -8.68 11.01 -15.75
N MET A 104 -8.94 10.51 -16.97
CA MET A 104 -8.95 9.07 -17.23
C MET A 104 -7.51 8.52 -17.19
N GLY A 105 -7.28 7.54 -16.32
CA GLY A 105 -5.97 6.92 -16.11
C GLY A 105 -5.07 7.69 -15.13
N GLY A 106 -4.35 6.94 -14.31
CA GLY A 106 -3.40 7.48 -13.32
C GLY A 106 -4.02 7.86 -11.98
N ASP A 107 -3.22 8.55 -11.17
CA ASP A 107 -3.50 8.84 -9.75
C ASP A 107 -4.71 9.78 -9.53
N LYS A 108 -5.10 10.52 -10.57
CA LYS A 108 -6.19 11.53 -10.50
C LYS A 108 -7.53 11.02 -11.05
N THR A 109 -7.63 9.74 -11.44
CA THR A 109 -8.86 9.14 -11.96
C THR A 109 -10.06 9.35 -11.04
N TYR A 110 -9.83 9.36 -9.74
CA TYR A 110 -10.88 9.58 -8.76
C TYR A 110 -11.50 10.98 -8.85
N ILE A 111 -10.73 12.03 -9.20
CA ILE A 111 -11.28 13.39 -9.47
C ILE A 111 -12.28 13.32 -10.64
N GLY A 112 -11.90 12.63 -11.71
CA GLY A 112 -12.75 12.46 -12.88
C GLY A 112 -14.07 11.75 -12.56
N THR A 113 -14.00 10.61 -11.87
CA THR A 113 -15.18 9.83 -11.49
C THR A 113 -16.14 10.63 -10.60
N ILE A 114 -15.61 11.24 -9.53
CA ILE A 114 -16.43 12.02 -8.60
C ILE A 114 -16.93 13.31 -9.23
N GLY A 115 -16.09 13.93 -10.05
CA GLY A 115 -16.46 15.11 -10.82
C GLY A 115 -17.62 14.83 -11.77
N ALA A 116 -17.54 13.76 -12.56
CA ALA A 116 -18.59 13.37 -13.48
C ALA A 116 -19.93 13.08 -12.77
N VAL A 117 -19.88 12.31 -11.65
CA VAL A 117 -21.08 12.03 -10.84
C VAL A 117 -21.68 13.31 -10.27
N THR A 118 -20.87 14.20 -9.71
CA THR A 118 -21.33 15.46 -9.13
C THR A 118 -21.91 16.38 -10.20
N LEU A 119 -21.23 16.52 -11.33
CA LEU A 119 -21.69 17.31 -12.46
C LEU A 119 -23.05 16.83 -12.97
N THR A 120 -23.22 15.52 -13.14
CA THR A 120 -24.50 14.94 -13.57
C THR A 120 -25.63 15.32 -12.60
N ILE A 121 -25.39 15.21 -11.29
CA ILE A 121 -26.42 15.53 -10.30
C ILE A 121 -26.75 17.02 -10.30
N VAL A 122 -25.73 17.90 -10.37
CA VAL A 122 -25.95 19.35 -10.39
C VAL A 122 -26.73 19.79 -11.63
N LEU A 123 -26.39 19.28 -12.81
CA LEU A 123 -27.06 19.68 -14.05
C LEU A 123 -28.45 19.06 -14.21
N LEU A 124 -28.73 17.89 -13.64
CA LEU A 124 -30.08 17.31 -13.62
C LEU A 124 -31.01 18.01 -12.62
N ASN A 125 -30.45 18.59 -11.54
CA ASN A 125 -31.20 19.38 -10.56
C ASN A 125 -31.05 20.89 -10.82
N TYR A 126 -31.10 21.31 -12.07
CA TYR A 126 -30.84 22.68 -12.53
C TYR A 126 -31.76 23.76 -11.94
N ASN A 127 -32.92 23.38 -11.38
CA ASN A 127 -33.84 24.30 -10.74
C ASN A 127 -33.41 24.72 -9.32
N ASP A 128 -32.43 24.05 -8.76
CA ASP A 128 -31.98 24.27 -7.38
C ASP A 128 -30.45 24.37 -7.31
N ILE A 129 -29.98 25.62 -7.44
CA ILE A 129 -28.55 25.95 -7.31
C ILE A 129 -28.05 25.62 -5.90
N ASP A 130 -28.90 25.68 -4.89
CA ASP A 130 -28.56 25.42 -3.51
C ASP A 130 -28.10 23.98 -3.33
N THR A 131 -28.63 23.03 -4.10
CA THR A 131 -28.17 21.64 -4.15
C THR A 131 -26.66 21.55 -4.45
N ALA A 132 -26.13 22.34 -5.38
CA ALA A 132 -24.69 22.32 -5.70
C ALA A 132 -23.85 22.85 -4.53
N VAL A 133 -24.29 23.91 -3.90
CA VAL A 133 -23.60 24.53 -2.73
C VAL A 133 -23.65 23.60 -1.52
N LEU A 134 -24.84 23.05 -1.20
CA LEU A 134 -25.03 22.11 -0.11
C LEU A 134 -24.18 20.85 -0.29
N ARG A 135 -24.04 20.37 -1.52
CA ARG A 135 -23.20 19.22 -1.82
C ARG A 135 -21.72 19.48 -1.50
N VAL A 136 -21.17 20.62 -1.91
CA VAL A 136 -19.78 21.00 -1.56
C VAL A 136 -19.64 21.11 -0.04
N PHE A 137 -20.59 21.74 0.63
CA PHE A 137 -20.60 21.92 2.09
C PHE A 137 -20.62 20.56 2.82
N ASN A 138 -21.51 19.64 2.44
CA ASN A 138 -21.59 18.31 3.02
C ASN A 138 -20.31 17.47 2.76
N VAL A 139 -19.69 17.63 1.59
CA VAL A 139 -18.40 16.98 1.31
C VAL A 139 -17.31 17.54 2.21
N ILE A 140 -17.27 18.84 2.47
CA ILE A 140 -16.30 19.46 3.40
C ILE A 140 -16.49 18.91 4.82
N ILE A 141 -17.72 18.82 5.32
CA ILE A 141 -18.01 18.23 6.64
C ILE A 141 -17.51 16.76 6.68
N GLY A 142 -17.84 15.96 5.67
CA GLY A 142 -17.40 14.56 5.59
C GLY A 142 -15.89 14.41 5.53
N VAL A 143 -15.19 15.26 4.78
CA VAL A 143 -13.74 15.30 4.68
C VAL A 143 -13.10 15.66 6.03
N ILE A 144 -13.53 16.77 6.63
CA ILE A 144 -13.01 17.24 7.94
C ILE A 144 -13.25 16.17 9.01
N GLY A 145 -14.44 15.58 9.08
CA GLY A 145 -14.76 14.52 10.01
C GLY A 145 -13.93 13.27 9.81
N SER A 146 -13.73 12.85 8.56
CA SER A 146 -12.86 11.71 8.24
C SER A 146 -11.40 11.96 8.64
N MET A 147 -10.88 13.17 8.37
CA MET A 147 -9.52 13.58 8.75
C MET A 147 -9.35 13.62 10.27
N PHE A 148 -10.33 14.15 10.99
CA PHE A 148 -10.33 14.16 12.45
C PHE A 148 -10.31 12.74 13.01
N MET A 149 -11.22 11.88 12.57
CA MET A 149 -11.32 10.52 13.10
C MET A 149 -10.11 9.66 12.77
N ILE A 150 -9.52 9.75 11.56
CA ILE A 150 -8.32 8.98 11.21
C ILE A 150 -7.10 9.44 12.01
N ARG A 151 -7.05 10.70 12.44
CA ARG A 151 -5.94 11.26 13.21
C ARG A 151 -6.03 10.93 14.70
N PHE A 152 -7.23 10.96 15.27
CA PHE A 152 -7.43 10.82 16.72
C PHE A 152 -7.90 9.43 17.16
N PHE A 153 -8.54 8.67 16.26
CA PHE A 153 -9.05 7.35 16.60
C PHE A 153 -8.18 6.26 15.95
N TYR A 154 -7.23 5.74 16.72
CA TYR A 154 -6.31 4.67 16.31
C TYR A 154 -5.59 4.96 14.99
N PRO A 155 -4.73 5.98 14.92
CA PRO A 155 -4.04 6.38 13.70
C PRO A 155 -3.16 5.24 13.17
N GLN A 156 -3.26 4.98 11.87
CA GLN A 156 -2.37 4.05 11.16
C GLN A 156 -1.57 4.85 10.14
N TYR A 157 -0.25 4.85 10.28
CA TYR A 157 0.60 5.59 9.35
C TYR A 157 1.12 4.68 8.24
N ALA A 158 1.17 5.21 7.03
CA ALA A 158 1.69 4.49 5.87
C ALA A 158 3.19 4.17 6.03
N ARG A 159 3.95 5.05 6.72
CA ARG A 159 5.36 4.80 7.04
C ARG A 159 5.57 3.51 7.85
N ASP A 160 4.67 3.22 8.81
CA ASP A 160 4.74 2.01 9.63
C ASP A 160 4.46 0.77 8.77
N LYS A 161 3.52 0.89 7.82
CA LYS A 161 3.23 -0.15 6.84
C LYS A 161 4.38 -0.41 5.87
N VAL A 162 5.15 0.61 5.53
CA VAL A 162 6.39 0.45 4.75
C VAL A 162 7.40 -0.41 5.51
N LEU A 163 7.64 -0.12 6.80
CA LEU A 163 8.54 -0.92 7.64
C LEU A 163 8.04 -2.35 7.84
N GLU A 164 6.74 -2.53 8.03
CA GLU A 164 6.10 -3.84 8.17
C GLU A 164 6.32 -4.70 6.92
N ILE A 165 6.19 -4.14 5.71
CA ILE A 165 6.45 -4.87 4.46
C ILE A 165 7.94 -5.19 4.30
N GLN A 166 8.85 -4.28 4.66
CA GLN A 166 10.29 -4.56 4.66
C GLN A 166 10.63 -5.73 5.58
N LEU A 167 10.06 -5.74 6.80
CA LEU A 167 10.21 -6.85 7.73
C LEU A 167 9.72 -8.18 7.14
N ASN A 168 8.57 -8.16 6.47
CA ASN A 168 8.03 -9.35 5.81
C ASN A 168 8.94 -9.86 4.69
N PHE A 169 9.48 -8.97 3.86
CA PHE A 169 10.43 -9.38 2.82
C PHE A 169 11.68 -10.05 3.41
N ILE A 170 12.25 -9.47 4.46
CA ILE A 170 13.40 -10.07 5.15
C ILE A 170 13.02 -11.44 5.74
N THR A 171 11.87 -11.54 6.34
CA THR A 171 11.37 -12.81 6.92
C THR A 171 11.18 -13.88 5.85
N LEU A 172 10.58 -13.54 4.71
CA LEU A 172 10.39 -14.47 3.59
C LEU A 172 11.73 -14.95 3.03
N LEU A 173 12.69 -14.05 2.83
CA LEU A 173 14.04 -14.41 2.36
C LEU A 173 14.80 -15.24 3.38
N ALA A 174 14.72 -14.93 4.67
CA ALA A 174 15.36 -15.71 5.72
C ALA A 174 14.78 -17.13 5.80
N ASN A 175 13.46 -17.27 5.76
CA ASN A 175 12.78 -18.57 5.79
C ASN A 175 13.11 -19.42 4.54
N LEU A 176 13.30 -18.78 3.39
CA LEU A 176 13.70 -19.47 2.16
C LEU A 176 15.13 -20.03 2.30
N LEU A 177 16.08 -19.20 2.78
CA LEU A 177 17.46 -19.63 3.04
C LEU A 177 17.53 -20.75 4.07
N GLU A 178 16.79 -20.65 5.15
CA GLU A 178 16.70 -21.65 6.18
C GLU A 178 16.17 -22.98 5.63
N SER A 179 15.12 -22.91 4.77
CA SER A 179 14.60 -24.10 4.08
C SER A 179 15.62 -24.71 3.12
N TYR A 180 16.40 -23.89 2.42
CA TYR A 180 17.45 -24.37 1.52
C TYR A 180 18.61 -25.02 2.28
N LEU A 181 19.04 -24.44 3.39
CA LEU A 181 20.13 -24.99 4.21
C LEU A 181 19.73 -26.22 5.02
N ASN A 182 18.45 -26.50 5.18
CA ASN A 182 17.97 -27.66 5.94
C ASN A 182 18.10 -28.96 5.10
N PRO A 183 19.02 -29.88 5.45
CA PRO A 183 19.29 -31.06 4.68
C PRO A 183 18.11 -32.06 4.65
N THR A 184 17.13 -31.91 5.52
CA THR A 184 15.94 -32.81 5.56
C THR A 184 14.90 -32.45 4.50
N GLN A 185 15.00 -31.29 3.86
CA GLN A 185 14.07 -30.85 2.81
C GLN A 185 14.64 -31.17 1.42
N SER A 186 13.83 -31.74 0.53
CA SER A 186 14.23 -31.94 -0.87
C SER A 186 14.30 -30.60 -1.60
N LEU A 187 15.13 -30.51 -2.65
CA LEU A 187 15.21 -29.30 -3.48
C LEU A 187 13.87 -28.98 -4.15
N ALA A 188 13.10 -30.00 -4.56
CA ALA A 188 11.76 -29.81 -5.11
C ALA A 188 10.81 -29.12 -4.11
N ALA A 189 10.86 -29.50 -2.83
CA ALA A 189 10.10 -28.82 -1.77
C ALA A 189 10.53 -27.38 -1.58
N VAL A 190 11.83 -27.07 -1.68
CA VAL A 190 12.34 -25.69 -1.61
C VAL A 190 11.85 -24.86 -2.80
N GLN A 191 11.87 -25.42 -4.01
CA GLN A 191 11.37 -24.74 -5.22
C GLN A 191 9.86 -24.46 -5.13
N THR A 192 9.07 -25.40 -4.61
CA THR A 192 7.63 -25.20 -4.40
C THR A 192 7.36 -24.06 -3.39
N LYS A 193 8.11 -24.04 -2.27
CA LYS A 193 8.05 -22.93 -1.31
C LYS A 193 8.46 -21.60 -1.93
N TYR A 194 9.47 -21.61 -2.81
CA TYR A 194 9.89 -20.39 -3.48
C TYR A 194 8.76 -19.79 -4.32
N LEU A 195 8.00 -20.61 -5.06
CA LEU A 195 6.85 -20.13 -5.86
C LEU A 195 5.79 -19.41 -5.00
N ASP A 196 5.50 -19.96 -3.82
CA ASP A 196 4.58 -19.29 -2.88
C ASP A 196 5.14 -17.96 -2.36
N TYR A 197 6.44 -17.94 -2.03
CA TYR A 197 7.11 -16.71 -1.57
C TYR A 197 7.26 -15.69 -2.68
N GLU A 198 7.49 -16.12 -3.92
CA GLU A 198 7.50 -15.26 -5.11
C GLU A 198 6.19 -14.49 -5.24
N ARG A 199 5.07 -15.18 -5.17
CA ARG A 199 3.74 -14.56 -5.24
C ARG A 199 3.55 -13.55 -4.10
N LYS A 200 3.88 -13.93 -2.86
CA LYS A 200 3.79 -13.04 -1.69
C LYS A 200 4.68 -11.80 -1.83
N MET A 201 5.89 -11.95 -2.38
CA MET A 201 6.78 -10.82 -2.62
C MET A 201 6.27 -9.89 -3.72
N LEU A 202 5.72 -10.42 -4.82
CA LEU A 202 5.13 -9.60 -5.90
C LEU A 202 3.94 -8.78 -5.40
N ASP A 203 3.05 -9.39 -4.61
CA ASP A 203 1.94 -8.69 -3.96
C ASP A 203 2.46 -7.63 -2.99
N GLY A 204 3.48 -7.97 -2.21
CA GLY A 204 4.15 -7.04 -1.30
C GLY A 204 4.78 -5.85 -2.02
N PHE A 205 5.39 -6.04 -3.19
CA PHE A 205 5.94 -4.94 -4.00
C PHE A 205 4.86 -3.95 -4.47
N THR A 206 3.69 -4.45 -4.81
CA THR A 206 2.56 -3.61 -5.20
C THR A 206 2.05 -2.78 -4.02
N LEU A 207 1.88 -3.41 -2.86
CA LEU A 207 1.48 -2.73 -1.62
C LEU A 207 2.53 -1.72 -1.16
N TYR A 208 3.81 -2.06 -1.26
CA TYR A 208 4.91 -1.16 -0.90
C TYR A 208 4.88 0.14 -1.70
N ASN A 209 4.73 0.06 -3.03
CA ASN A 209 4.62 1.25 -3.89
C ASN A 209 3.43 2.12 -3.50
N ARG A 210 2.29 1.51 -3.16
CA ARG A 210 1.11 2.23 -2.68
C ARG A 210 1.41 2.98 -1.38
N TYR A 211 1.97 2.29 -0.37
CA TYR A 211 2.26 2.91 0.92
C TYR A 211 3.38 3.96 0.86
N ILE A 212 4.35 3.83 -0.03
CA ILE A 212 5.33 4.90 -0.29
C ILE A 212 4.63 6.18 -0.79
N GLY A 213 3.67 6.05 -1.73
CA GLY A 213 2.87 7.18 -2.20
C GLY A 213 2.09 7.87 -1.06
N GLU A 214 1.48 7.09 -0.18
CA GLU A 214 0.74 7.58 0.98
C GLU A 214 1.69 8.20 2.04
N ALA A 215 2.82 7.54 2.33
CA ALA A 215 3.84 8.01 3.28
C ALA A 215 4.48 9.35 2.85
N LYS A 216 4.58 9.62 1.56
CA LYS A 216 5.09 10.89 1.03
C LYS A 216 4.33 12.11 1.58
N ILE A 217 3.04 11.94 1.85
CA ILE A 217 2.21 13.02 2.40
C ILE A 217 2.42 13.13 3.91
N GLU A 218 2.55 11.99 4.60
CA GLU A 218 2.77 11.93 6.04
C GLU A 218 4.16 12.45 6.44
N THR A 219 5.18 12.16 5.64
CA THR A 219 6.59 12.42 5.93
C THR A 219 7.13 13.71 5.33
N LYS A 220 6.29 14.71 5.06
CA LYS A 220 6.74 16.01 4.55
C LYS A 220 7.84 16.65 5.39
N LYS A 221 7.87 16.39 6.70
CA LYS A 221 8.89 16.88 7.65
C LYS A 221 10.13 15.97 7.71
N ALA A 222 10.10 14.78 7.10
CA ALA A 222 11.20 13.83 7.04
C ALA A 222 11.56 13.50 5.57
N PRO A 223 12.16 14.45 4.83
CA PRO A 223 12.30 14.36 3.37
C PRO A 223 13.18 13.19 2.91
N PHE A 224 14.07 12.71 3.77
CA PHE A 224 14.99 11.60 3.44
C PHE A 224 14.36 10.20 3.59
N PHE A 225 13.23 10.06 4.30
CA PHE A 225 12.56 8.77 4.48
C PHE A 225 12.18 8.10 3.16
N ILE A 226 11.61 8.86 2.24
CA ILE A 226 11.14 8.33 0.94
C ILE A 226 12.28 7.87 0.03
N PRO A 227 13.36 8.66 -0.19
CA PRO A 227 14.50 8.22 -0.99
C PRO A 227 15.13 6.92 -0.48
N HIS A 228 15.41 6.81 0.82
CA HIS A 228 15.98 5.60 1.42
C HIS A 228 15.03 4.40 1.32
N SER A 229 13.72 4.61 1.51
CA SER A 229 12.72 3.56 1.33
C SER A 229 12.66 3.08 -0.13
N ILE A 230 12.77 3.97 -1.11
CA ILE A 230 12.83 3.59 -2.53
C ILE A 230 14.11 2.81 -2.84
N ALA A 231 15.26 3.24 -2.30
CA ALA A 231 16.53 2.55 -2.46
C ALA A 231 16.47 1.14 -1.85
N ALA A 232 15.96 0.99 -0.62
CA ALA A 232 15.75 -0.31 0.03
C ALA A 232 14.88 -1.24 -0.83
N MET A 233 13.81 -0.70 -1.44
CA MET A 233 12.96 -1.45 -2.37
C MET A 233 13.71 -1.96 -3.59
N GLN A 234 14.63 -1.17 -4.14
CA GLN A 234 15.46 -1.60 -5.27
C GLN A 234 16.38 -2.76 -4.88
N HIS A 235 16.97 -2.71 -3.67
CA HIS A 235 17.80 -3.80 -3.14
C HIS A 235 16.98 -5.07 -2.92
N PHE A 236 15.76 -4.98 -2.37
CA PHE A 236 14.86 -6.13 -2.25
C PHE A 236 14.53 -6.76 -3.61
N ARG A 237 14.25 -5.95 -4.64
CA ARG A 237 13.98 -6.45 -6.00
C ARG A 237 15.20 -7.13 -6.62
N ARG A 238 16.41 -6.63 -6.37
CA ARG A 238 17.65 -7.25 -6.85
C ARG A 238 17.92 -8.56 -6.13
N LEU A 239 17.80 -8.57 -4.79
CA LEU A 239 17.90 -9.80 -4.00
C LEU A 239 16.92 -10.86 -4.47
N PHE A 240 15.67 -10.49 -4.63
CA PHE A 240 14.64 -11.40 -5.12
C PHE A 240 15.00 -12.04 -6.47
N ARG A 241 15.51 -11.25 -7.44
CA ARG A 241 15.98 -11.76 -8.72
C ARG A 241 17.17 -12.68 -8.59
N LEU A 242 18.14 -12.34 -7.74
CA LEU A 242 19.31 -13.20 -7.48
C LEU A 242 18.89 -14.54 -6.87
N PHE A 243 17.95 -14.50 -5.92
CA PHE A 243 17.37 -15.71 -5.34
C PHE A 243 16.60 -16.54 -6.38
N SER A 244 15.85 -15.91 -7.27
CA SER A 244 15.16 -16.60 -8.37
C SER A 244 16.14 -17.37 -9.24
N VAL A 245 17.20 -16.70 -9.70
CA VAL A 245 18.23 -17.33 -10.54
C VAL A 245 18.91 -18.48 -9.77
N PHE A 246 19.24 -18.25 -8.49
CA PHE A 246 19.88 -19.27 -7.67
C PHE A 246 19.01 -20.51 -7.51
N VAL A 247 17.74 -20.35 -7.13
CA VAL A 247 16.83 -21.47 -6.83
C VAL A 247 16.47 -22.26 -8.11
N TYR A 248 16.23 -21.58 -9.23
CA TYR A 248 15.76 -22.25 -10.44
C TYR A 248 16.87 -22.82 -11.31
N TYR A 249 18.02 -22.17 -11.40
CA TYR A 249 19.04 -22.51 -12.38
C TYR A 249 20.31 -23.11 -11.78
N LEU A 250 20.63 -22.79 -10.53
CA LEU A 250 21.90 -23.17 -9.93
C LEU A 250 21.74 -24.16 -8.75
N SER A 251 20.54 -24.32 -8.23
CA SER A 251 20.30 -25.15 -7.06
C SER A 251 20.31 -26.64 -7.44
N THR A 252 21.46 -27.30 -7.23
CA THR A 252 21.63 -28.74 -7.35
C THR A 252 22.06 -29.32 -6.01
N GLU A 253 21.90 -30.65 -5.79
CA GLU A 253 22.34 -31.31 -4.54
C GLU A 253 23.85 -31.18 -4.33
N GLU A 254 24.64 -31.14 -5.42
CA GLU A 254 26.10 -30.92 -5.34
C GLU A 254 26.44 -29.52 -4.85
N ILE A 255 25.80 -28.50 -5.40
CA ILE A 255 26.00 -27.10 -4.97
C ILE A 255 25.50 -26.91 -3.54
N ARG A 256 24.39 -27.55 -3.18
CA ARG A 256 23.84 -27.52 -1.84
C ARG A 256 24.75 -28.15 -0.80
N SER A 257 25.52 -29.20 -1.18
CA SER A 257 26.48 -29.86 -0.30
C SER A 257 27.87 -29.22 -0.31
N ASP A 258 28.13 -28.20 -1.16
CA ASP A 258 29.41 -27.47 -1.19
C ASP A 258 29.61 -26.71 0.12
N PRO A 259 30.68 -26.99 0.89
CA PRO A 259 30.92 -26.34 2.20
C PRO A 259 31.05 -24.82 2.12
N TRP A 260 31.61 -24.30 1.00
CA TRP A 260 31.77 -22.87 0.81
C TRP A 260 30.40 -22.20 0.61
N VAL A 261 29.52 -22.80 -0.23
CA VAL A 261 28.15 -22.29 -0.46
C VAL A 261 27.36 -22.29 0.85
N CYS A 262 27.41 -23.39 1.61
CA CYS A 262 26.74 -23.48 2.91
C CYS A 262 27.22 -22.40 3.90
N ASP A 263 28.53 -22.17 4.00
CA ASP A 263 29.10 -21.13 4.87
C ASP A 263 28.62 -19.72 4.46
N GLN A 264 28.68 -19.41 3.16
CA GLN A 264 28.27 -18.09 2.66
C GLN A 264 26.76 -17.84 2.83
N LEU A 265 25.92 -18.85 2.53
CA LEU A 265 24.47 -18.74 2.73
C LEU A 265 24.09 -18.64 4.21
N SER A 266 24.82 -19.32 5.09
CA SER A 266 24.65 -19.20 6.55
C SER A 266 24.98 -17.78 7.04
N LYS A 267 26.05 -17.17 6.51
CA LYS A 267 26.37 -15.75 6.78
C LYS A 267 25.29 -14.81 6.29
N LEU A 268 24.75 -15.05 5.08
CA LEU A 268 23.62 -14.29 4.54
C LEU A 268 22.39 -14.39 5.46
N LEU A 269 22.06 -15.58 5.93
CA LEU A 269 20.96 -15.81 6.86
C LEU A 269 21.17 -15.05 8.17
N CYS A 270 22.37 -15.09 8.73
CA CYS A 270 22.72 -14.37 9.95
C CYS A 270 22.55 -12.84 9.78
N ASN A 271 22.96 -12.30 8.63
CA ASN A 271 22.80 -10.89 8.29
C ASN A 271 21.33 -10.51 8.17
N LEU A 272 20.51 -11.30 7.46
CA LEU A 272 19.06 -11.08 7.35
C LEU A 272 18.36 -11.13 8.71
N GLN A 273 18.71 -12.09 9.56
CA GLN A 273 18.17 -12.18 10.92
C GLN A 273 18.59 -11.00 11.80
N SER A 274 19.80 -10.45 11.59
CA SER A 274 20.23 -9.22 12.25
C SER A 274 19.38 -8.02 11.84
N LEU A 275 19.13 -7.86 10.53
CA LEU A 275 18.23 -6.83 9.98
C LEU A 275 16.80 -6.97 10.52
N GLN A 276 16.30 -8.20 10.54
CA GLN A 276 14.97 -8.50 11.11
C GLN A 276 14.85 -8.03 12.56
N ARG A 277 15.86 -8.32 13.39
CA ARG A 277 15.89 -7.88 14.80
C ARG A 277 15.94 -6.36 14.93
N LYS A 278 16.65 -5.65 14.05
CA LYS A 278 16.70 -4.17 14.05
C LYS A 278 15.31 -3.59 13.77
N LEU A 279 14.60 -4.08 12.73
CA LEU A 279 13.26 -3.60 12.39
C LEU A 279 12.21 -3.96 13.46
N LEU A 280 12.29 -5.14 14.07
CA LEU A 280 11.38 -5.54 15.16
C LEU A 280 11.51 -4.63 16.39
N LYS A 281 12.71 -4.14 16.71
CA LYS A 281 12.92 -3.19 17.83
C LYS A 281 12.23 -1.85 17.58
N GLN A 282 11.99 -1.48 16.32
CA GLN A 282 11.29 -0.25 15.93
C GLN A 282 9.75 -0.36 15.95
N GLY A 283 9.21 -1.46 16.48
CA GLY A 283 7.76 -1.64 16.59
C GLY A 283 7.06 -2.11 15.33
N ALA A 284 7.80 -2.52 14.30
CA ALA A 284 7.23 -3.25 13.17
C ALA A 284 6.78 -4.63 13.68
N GLY A 285 5.51 -4.74 14.09
CA GLY A 285 4.95 -6.02 14.53
C GLY A 285 4.77 -6.99 13.36
N PRO A 286 4.90 -8.31 13.56
CA PRO A 286 4.62 -9.29 12.52
C PRO A 286 3.13 -9.21 12.13
N ILE A 287 2.87 -9.25 10.82
CA ILE A 287 1.50 -9.45 10.31
C ILE A 287 1.07 -10.85 10.74
N GLY A 288 0.14 -10.92 11.68
CA GLY A 288 -0.52 -12.17 12.06
C GLY A 288 -1.38 -12.69 10.90
N GLY A 289 -0.83 -13.58 10.12
CA GLY A 289 -1.51 -14.36 9.11
C GLY A 289 -0.89 -15.75 9.10
N ASP A 290 -1.64 -16.74 9.58
CA ASP A 290 -1.26 -18.14 9.53
C ASP A 290 -0.90 -18.55 8.10
N ILE A 291 0.32 -19.01 7.91
CA ILE A 291 0.79 -19.60 6.66
C ILE A 291 0.20 -21.02 6.61
N MET A 292 -0.91 -21.18 5.90
CA MET A 292 -1.44 -22.50 5.57
C MET A 292 -0.47 -23.22 4.63
N ALA A 293 -0.05 -24.42 5.01
CA ALA A 293 0.75 -25.33 4.21
C ALA A 293 -0.06 -25.81 2.99
N ALA A 294 0.54 -25.70 1.80
CA ALA A 294 0.04 -26.31 0.57
C ALA A 294 0.73 -27.67 0.35
N GLU A 295 -0.04 -28.65 -0.10
CA GLU A 295 0.40 -30.02 -0.42
C GLU A 295 1.27 -30.05 -1.69
N PRO A 296 2.12 -31.10 -1.87
CA PRO A 296 3.14 -31.15 -2.90
C PRO A 296 2.61 -31.68 -4.24
N GLU A 297 2.98 -31.01 -5.35
CA GLU A 297 2.84 -31.52 -6.71
C GLU A 297 4.21 -31.65 -7.42
N GLU A 298 4.38 -32.79 -8.04
CA GLU A 298 5.26 -33.32 -9.08
C GLU A 298 6.70 -32.81 -9.33
N GLU A 299 7.54 -33.81 -9.47
CA GLU A 299 8.98 -33.87 -9.65
C GLU A 299 9.44 -33.40 -11.06
N ILE A 300 10.32 -32.38 -11.11
CA ILE A 300 11.04 -31.99 -12.32
C ILE A 300 12.50 -32.42 -12.16
N VAL A 301 12.93 -33.36 -13.02
CA VAL A 301 14.32 -33.85 -13.09
C VAL A 301 15.16 -32.86 -13.90
N ILE A 302 16.23 -32.33 -13.29
CA ILE A 302 17.22 -31.48 -13.96
C ILE A 302 18.58 -32.15 -13.95
N GLU A 303 19.22 -32.22 -15.13
CA GLU A 303 20.50 -32.86 -15.37
C GLU A 303 21.73 -32.09 -14.83
N THR A 304 22.82 -32.81 -14.70
CA THR A 304 24.09 -32.65 -14.00
C THR A 304 24.88 -31.34 -14.13
N PRO A 305 25.66 -30.96 -13.09
CA PRO A 305 26.36 -29.67 -13.03
C PRO A 305 27.71 -29.68 -13.73
N ASN A 306 27.97 -28.53 -14.40
CA ASN A 306 29.21 -28.20 -15.07
C ASN A 306 30.04 -27.20 -14.18
N ILE A 307 31.36 -27.17 -14.32
CA ILE A 307 32.27 -26.23 -13.60
C ILE A 307 31.80 -24.77 -13.73
N GLU A 308 31.19 -24.40 -14.86
CA GLU A 308 30.58 -23.11 -15.09
C GLU A 308 29.48 -22.75 -14.06
N ASN A 309 28.73 -23.74 -13.58
CA ASN A 309 27.69 -23.52 -12.58
C ASN A 309 28.25 -23.15 -11.21
N LYS A 310 29.43 -23.64 -10.83
CA LYS A 310 30.08 -23.28 -9.57
C LYS A 310 30.53 -21.81 -9.58
N ILE A 311 31.19 -21.36 -10.64
CA ILE A 311 31.63 -19.96 -10.81
C ILE A 311 30.41 -19.01 -10.81
N ALA A 312 29.34 -19.39 -11.51
CA ALA A 312 28.11 -18.62 -11.53
C ALA A 312 27.45 -18.54 -10.14
N THR A 313 27.46 -19.63 -9.39
CA THR A 313 26.95 -19.68 -8.01
C THR A 313 27.74 -18.75 -7.08
N GLU A 314 29.07 -18.79 -7.12
CA GLU A 314 29.95 -17.92 -6.35
C GLU A 314 29.68 -16.43 -6.65
N ALA A 315 29.54 -16.09 -7.94
CA ALA A 315 29.24 -14.72 -8.36
C ALA A 315 27.87 -14.25 -7.86
N ILE A 316 26.85 -15.09 -7.89
CA ILE A 316 25.51 -14.76 -7.40
C ILE A 316 25.50 -14.62 -5.89
N VAL A 317 26.09 -15.52 -5.15
CA VAL A 317 26.16 -15.45 -3.69
C VAL A 317 26.92 -14.21 -3.21
N ASN A 318 28.05 -13.86 -3.85
CA ASN A 318 28.78 -12.64 -3.57
C ASN A 318 27.93 -11.37 -3.87
N ASN A 319 27.16 -11.37 -4.96
CA ASN A 319 26.25 -10.26 -5.27
C ASN A 319 25.11 -10.17 -4.24
N MET A 320 24.56 -11.30 -3.76
CA MET A 320 23.56 -11.30 -2.68
C MET A 320 24.14 -10.66 -1.40
N GLN A 321 25.36 -11.00 -1.02
CA GLN A 321 26.02 -10.41 0.15
C GLN A 321 26.16 -8.89 0.01
N LYS A 322 26.58 -8.42 -1.17
CA LYS A 322 26.69 -6.99 -1.47
C LYS A 322 25.35 -6.28 -1.36
N GLU A 323 24.29 -6.85 -1.95
CA GLU A 323 22.96 -6.23 -1.88
C GLU A 323 22.40 -6.21 -0.46
N ILE A 324 22.66 -7.23 0.37
CA ILE A 324 22.26 -7.24 1.79
C ILE A 324 23.03 -6.19 2.59
N ALA A 325 24.31 -5.98 2.33
CA ALA A 325 25.09 -4.94 3.00
C ALA A 325 24.58 -3.53 2.65
N LEU A 326 24.24 -3.29 1.38
CA LEU A 326 23.61 -2.04 0.94
C LEU A 326 22.24 -1.85 1.56
N LEU A 327 21.43 -2.90 1.61
CA LEU A 327 20.11 -2.88 2.26
C LEU A 327 20.22 -2.57 3.77
N ASP A 328 21.22 -3.12 4.47
CA ASP A 328 21.45 -2.80 5.90
C ASP A 328 21.77 -1.32 6.09
N THR A 329 22.50 -0.70 5.17
CA THR A 329 22.78 0.73 5.19
C THR A 329 21.49 1.55 5.03
N GLU A 330 20.68 1.25 4.02
CA GLU A 330 19.41 1.95 3.78
C GLU A 330 18.44 1.81 4.96
N ILE A 331 18.33 0.60 5.51
CA ILE A 331 17.46 0.34 6.67
C ILE A 331 17.93 1.11 7.92
N LYS A 332 19.25 1.21 8.15
CA LYS A 332 19.78 2.01 9.26
C LYS A 332 19.42 3.49 9.12
N GLU A 333 19.55 4.05 7.92
CA GLU A 333 19.14 5.44 7.66
C GLU A 333 17.65 5.65 7.86
N ILE A 334 16.82 4.72 7.38
CA ILE A 334 15.36 4.75 7.59
C ILE A 334 15.03 4.74 9.09
N ILE A 335 15.67 3.85 9.87
CA ILE A 335 15.48 3.73 11.30
C ILE A 335 15.88 5.03 12.02
N LEU A 336 17.04 5.58 11.68
CA LEU A 336 17.51 6.84 12.26
C LEU A 336 16.55 7.99 11.99
N ILE A 337 16.06 8.09 10.76
CA ILE A 337 15.08 9.12 10.36
C ILE A 337 13.76 8.91 11.11
N TYR A 338 13.33 7.66 11.27
CA TYR A 338 12.10 7.31 11.97
C TYR A 338 12.16 7.73 13.43
N ASP A 339 13.26 7.43 14.15
CA ASP A 339 13.45 7.80 15.54
C ASP A 339 13.45 9.33 15.74
N VAL A 340 14.20 10.05 14.90
CA VAL A 340 14.25 11.52 14.95
C VAL A 340 12.87 12.13 14.66
N TYR A 341 12.09 11.54 13.76
CA TYR A 341 10.77 12.03 13.41
C TYR A 341 9.73 11.73 14.50
N ASP A 342 9.79 10.56 15.11
CA ASP A 342 8.87 10.16 16.18
C ASP A 342 9.08 10.98 17.46
N ILE A 343 10.34 11.28 17.82
CA ILE A 343 10.68 12.20 18.91
C ILE A 343 10.04 13.57 18.68
N ARG A 344 10.14 14.14 17.47
CA ARG A 344 9.54 15.46 17.14
C ARG A 344 8.02 15.45 17.12
N LEU A 345 7.35 14.32 16.88
CA LEU A 345 5.89 14.22 16.95
C LEU A 345 5.39 14.15 18.39
N ASN A 346 6.16 13.53 19.28
CA ASN A 346 5.82 13.39 20.69
C ASN A 346 6.08 14.69 21.48
N GLU A 347 6.89 15.62 20.93
CA GLU A 347 7.15 16.94 21.51
C GLU A 347 6.15 18.03 21.05
N MET A 348 5.26 17.72 20.10
CA MET A 348 4.18 18.60 19.61
C MET A 348 2.80 18.14 20.10
#